data_5151bbaf71fcdf046fadb893468b5a75
#
_entry.id   5151bbaf71fcdf046fadb893468b5a75
#
_cell.length_a   1.000
_cell.length_b   1.000
_cell.length_c   1.000
_cell.angle_alpha   90.00
_cell.angle_beta   90.00
_cell.angle_gamma   90.00
#
_symmetry.space_group_name_H-M   'P 1'
#
loop_
_entity.id
_entity.type
_entity.pdbx_description
1 polymer ?
#
loop_
_entity_poly.entity_id
_entity_poly.type
_entity_poly.pdbx_seq_one_letter_code
_entity_poly.pdbx_strand_id
1 'polypeptide(L)'
;MKNQISKQRSLLLTAFLTLLTFGTVSAANSTLDTTDMVGVSFWLASAMMLASTVFFIMERNNVADKWKTSMTVAALVTGVAWYHYTYMRDHWANSYAADGSHPGVGDSPLVLRYIDWLITVPLQVSEFYLILAAIGVASAALFWRLFGASI
;
A
#
# COMPACT_ATOMS: atom_id res chain seq x y z
N MET A 1 -18.00 -0.56 27.88
CA MET A 1 -16.84 -0.02 27.13
C MET A 1 -15.73 -1.05 26.93
N LYS A 2 -15.21 -1.74 27.96
CA LYS A 2 -14.15 -2.78 27.82
C LYS A 2 -14.50 -3.93 26.84
N ASN A 3 -15.75 -4.39 26.78
CA ASN A 3 -16.18 -5.48 25.88
C ASN A 3 -16.21 -5.08 24.38
N GLN A 4 -16.45 -3.82 24.06
CA GLN A 4 -16.42 -3.32 22.70
C GLN A 4 -14.97 -3.24 22.17
N ILE A 5 -14.05 -2.77 23.02
CA ILE A 5 -12.63 -2.68 22.68
C ILE A 5 -12.01 -4.06 22.46
N SER A 6 -12.40 -5.04 23.28
CA SER A 6 -11.97 -6.44 23.15
C SER A 6 -12.45 -7.07 21.82
N LYS A 7 -13.73 -6.89 21.46
CA LYS A 7 -14.30 -7.38 20.19
C LYS A 7 -13.64 -6.73 18.98
N GLN A 8 -13.35 -5.43 19.05
CA GLN A 8 -12.73 -4.70 17.96
C GLN A 8 -11.26 -5.12 17.73
N ARG A 9 -10.53 -5.38 18.83
CA ARG A 9 -9.16 -5.95 18.76
C ARG A 9 -9.15 -7.36 18.18
N SER A 10 -10.11 -8.21 18.58
CA SER A 10 -10.25 -9.56 18.04
C SER A 10 -10.56 -9.55 16.54
N LEU A 11 -11.48 -8.70 16.08
CA LEU A 11 -11.81 -8.54 14.66
C LEU A 11 -10.62 -8.06 13.82
N LEU A 12 -9.86 -7.09 14.33
CA LEU A 12 -8.65 -6.58 13.66
C LEU A 12 -7.55 -7.65 13.60
N LEU A 13 -7.38 -8.43 14.67
CA LEU A 13 -6.41 -9.53 14.69
C LEU A 13 -6.80 -10.65 13.71
N THR A 14 -8.10 -10.97 13.63
CA THR A 14 -8.60 -12.00 12.70
C THR A 14 -8.46 -11.52 11.26
N ALA A 15 -8.79 -10.26 10.96
CA ALA A 15 -8.60 -9.67 9.64
C ALA A 15 -7.12 -9.60 9.25
N PHE A 16 -6.22 -9.31 10.19
CA PHE A 16 -4.78 -9.32 9.96
C PHE A 16 -4.24 -10.72 9.70
N LEU A 17 -4.68 -11.72 10.47
CA LEU A 17 -4.32 -13.13 10.26
C LEU A 17 -4.83 -13.66 8.91
N THR A 18 -6.04 -13.30 8.50
CA THR A 18 -6.57 -13.69 7.18
C THR A 18 -5.81 -13.02 6.04
N LEU A 19 -5.45 -11.73 6.17
CA LEU A 19 -4.59 -11.03 5.20
C LEU A 19 -3.20 -11.69 5.07
N LEU A 20 -2.61 -12.11 6.19
CA LEU A 20 -1.34 -12.84 6.17
C LEU A 20 -1.45 -14.20 5.47
N THR A 21 -2.56 -14.92 5.64
CA THR A 21 -2.77 -16.21 4.98
C THR A 21 -3.02 -16.07 3.47
N PHE A 22 -3.73 -15.02 3.02
CA PHE A 22 -3.87 -14.71 1.59
C PHE A 22 -2.54 -14.31 0.94
N GLY A 23 -1.69 -13.58 1.64
CA GLY A 23 -0.34 -13.21 1.16
C GLY A 23 0.60 -14.40 0.99
N THR A 24 0.43 -15.46 1.78
CA THR A 24 1.29 -16.65 1.72
C THR A 24 0.90 -17.64 0.62
N VAL A 25 -0.36 -17.65 0.17
CA VAL A 25 -0.83 -18.55 -0.90
C VAL A 25 -0.28 -18.14 -2.27
N SER A 26 -0.11 -16.85 -2.54
CA SER A 26 0.52 -16.36 -3.78
C SER A 26 2.05 -16.51 -3.78
N ALA A 27 2.70 -16.56 -2.62
CA ALA A 27 4.15 -16.65 -2.50
C ALA A 27 4.72 -18.08 -2.75
N ALA A 28 3.86 -19.08 -2.90
CA ALA A 28 4.28 -20.48 -2.94
C ALA A 28 4.96 -20.90 -4.26
N ASN A 29 4.91 -20.08 -5.32
CA ASN A 29 5.42 -20.50 -6.65
C ASN A 29 6.60 -19.68 -7.20
N SER A 30 7.05 -18.62 -6.55
CA SER A 30 8.24 -17.89 -6.96
C SER A 30 9.28 -17.91 -5.84
N THR A 31 10.30 -18.73 -5.97
CA THR A 31 11.49 -18.65 -5.12
C THR A 31 12.18 -17.32 -5.39
N LEU A 32 12.25 -16.47 -4.34
CA LEU A 32 13.01 -15.22 -4.42
C LEU A 32 14.48 -15.57 -4.56
N ASP A 33 15.10 -15.24 -5.69
CA ASP A 33 16.54 -15.34 -5.85
C ASP A 33 17.21 -14.19 -5.10
N THR A 34 18.09 -14.49 -4.16
CA THR A 34 18.82 -13.50 -3.37
C THR A 34 19.79 -12.65 -4.20
N THR A 35 20.11 -13.06 -5.42
CA THR A 35 20.92 -12.30 -6.38
C THR A 35 20.09 -11.33 -7.22
N ASP A 36 18.78 -11.52 -7.28
CA ASP A 36 17.84 -10.61 -7.93
C ASP A 36 17.51 -9.41 -7.02
N MET A 37 18.34 -8.37 -7.10
CA MET A 37 18.16 -7.16 -6.29
C MET A 37 16.86 -6.42 -6.59
N VAL A 38 16.31 -6.53 -7.80
CA VAL A 38 15.03 -5.91 -8.17
C VAL A 38 13.87 -6.68 -7.55
N GLY A 39 13.85 -7.99 -7.66
CA GLY A 39 12.87 -8.84 -6.99
C GLY A 39 12.89 -8.67 -5.47
N VAL A 40 14.08 -8.60 -4.87
CA VAL A 40 14.26 -8.29 -3.43
C VAL A 40 13.69 -6.92 -3.09
N SER A 41 13.91 -5.89 -3.94
CA SER A 41 13.36 -4.55 -3.70
C SER A 41 11.83 -4.52 -3.77
N PHE A 42 11.19 -5.24 -4.69
CA PHE A 42 9.73 -5.41 -4.74
C PHE A 42 9.19 -6.10 -3.49
N TRP A 43 9.89 -7.15 -3.02
CA TRP A 43 9.51 -7.85 -1.79
C TRP A 43 9.58 -6.92 -0.57
N LEU A 44 10.68 -6.18 -0.44
CA LEU A 44 10.86 -5.23 0.66
C LEU A 44 9.79 -4.12 0.61
N ALA A 45 9.55 -3.52 -0.56
CA ALA A 45 8.52 -2.51 -0.74
C ALA A 45 7.13 -3.04 -0.35
N SER A 46 6.77 -4.25 -0.78
CA SER A 46 5.50 -4.88 -0.42
C SER A 46 5.36 -5.06 1.10
N ALA A 47 6.40 -5.55 1.77
CA ALA A 47 6.40 -5.71 3.21
C ALA A 47 6.26 -4.38 3.97
N MET A 48 6.97 -3.35 3.52
CA MET A 48 6.90 -2.00 4.10
C MET A 48 5.51 -1.36 3.91
N MET A 49 4.90 -1.51 2.74
CA MET A 49 3.55 -0.99 2.48
C MET A 49 2.50 -1.68 3.33
N LEU A 50 2.58 -3.01 3.49
CA LEU A 50 1.69 -3.74 4.39
C LEU A 50 1.85 -3.30 5.85
N ALA A 51 3.08 -3.19 6.33
CA ALA A 51 3.37 -2.74 7.68
C ALA A 51 2.84 -1.33 7.93
N SER A 52 3.01 -0.41 6.97
CA SER A 52 2.49 0.95 7.04
C SER A 52 0.96 0.97 7.06
N THR A 53 0.30 0.15 6.25
CA THR A 53 -1.17 0.02 6.24
C THR A 53 -1.69 -0.39 7.60
N VAL A 54 -1.11 -1.44 8.19
CA VAL A 54 -1.48 -1.93 9.52
C VAL A 54 -1.23 -0.85 10.57
N PHE A 55 -0.08 -0.18 10.53
CA PHE A 55 0.24 0.92 11.43
C PHE A 55 -0.82 2.03 11.37
N PHE A 56 -1.17 2.53 10.20
CA PHE A 56 -2.16 3.60 10.05
C PHE A 56 -3.56 3.18 10.53
N ILE A 57 -3.97 1.93 10.29
CA ILE A 57 -5.26 1.41 10.78
C ILE A 57 -5.26 1.34 12.31
N MET A 58 -4.19 0.87 12.92
CA MET A 58 -4.08 0.76 14.38
C MET A 58 -4.01 2.13 15.05
N GLU A 59 -3.17 3.02 14.51
CA GLU A 59 -2.90 4.33 15.07
C GLU A 59 -4.09 5.30 14.91
N ARG A 60 -4.95 5.07 13.91
CA ARG A 60 -6.18 5.87 13.69
C ARG A 60 -7.01 6.08 14.95
N ASN A 61 -7.03 5.10 15.87
CA ASN A 61 -7.81 5.19 17.10
C ASN A 61 -7.12 6.02 18.22
N ASN A 62 -5.81 6.25 18.08
CA ASN A 62 -4.99 6.96 19.06
C ASN A 62 -4.84 8.45 18.75
N VAL A 63 -5.14 8.85 17.51
CA VAL A 63 -5.01 10.25 17.08
C VAL A 63 -6.28 11.05 17.37
N ALA A 64 -6.16 12.38 17.46
CA ALA A 64 -7.30 13.29 17.60
C ALA A 64 -8.24 13.19 16.39
N ASP A 65 -9.55 13.42 16.59
CA ASP A 65 -10.61 13.21 15.59
C ASP A 65 -10.31 13.89 14.24
N LYS A 66 -9.70 15.08 14.27
CA LYS A 66 -9.33 15.82 13.04
C LYS A 66 -8.32 15.10 12.14
N TRP A 67 -7.53 14.15 12.67
CA TRP A 67 -6.53 13.39 11.94
C TRP A 67 -7.01 12.01 11.50
N LYS A 68 -8.15 11.52 12.01
CA LYS A 68 -8.64 10.16 11.76
C LYS A 68 -8.90 9.87 10.28
N THR A 69 -9.42 10.87 9.56
CA THR A 69 -9.69 10.72 8.12
C THR A 69 -8.38 10.65 7.33
N SER A 70 -7.40 11.49 7.66
CA SER A 70 -6.07 11.43 7.05
C SER A 70 -5.41 10.06 7.26
N MET A 71 -5.42 9.53 8.50
CA MET A 71 -4.91 8.18 8.78
C MET A 71 -5.62 7.08 8.00
N THR A 72 -6.93 7.25 7.74
CA THR A 72 -7.69 6.30 6.91
C THR A 72 -7.25 6.37 5.45
N VAL A 73 -7.06 7.56 4.91
CA VAL A 73 -6.59 7.74 3.52
C VAL A 73 -5.17 7.22 3.36
N ALA A 74 -4.27 7.50 4.31
CA ALA A 74 -2.92 6.94 4.33
C ALA A 74 -2.92 5.40 4.32
N ALA A 75 -3.81 4.78 5.11
CA ALA A 75 -3.99 3.33 5.10
C ALA A 75 -4.49 2.80 3.75
N LEU A 76 -5.39 3.53 3.08
CA LEU A 76 -5.88 3.16 1.75
C LEU A 76 -4.77 3.27 0.70
N VAL A 77 -4.01 4.36 0.69
CA VAL A 77 -2.87 4.55 -0.23
C VAL A 77 -1.87 3.41 -0.10
N THR A 78 -1.41 3.15 1.14
CA THR A 78 -0.41 2.11 1.37
C THR A 78 -0.96 0.70 1.13
N GLY A 79 -2.25 0.46 1.41
CA GLY A 79 -2.91 -0.83 1.17
C GLY A 79 -3.08 -1.14 -0.32
N VAL A 80 -3.49 -0.14 -1.11
CA VAL A 80 -3.58 -0.28 -2.58
C VAL A 80 -2.18 -0.50 -3.17
N ALA A 81 -1.20 0.29 -2.75
CA ALA A 81 0.18 0.13 -3.19
C ALA A 81 0.73 -1.27 -2.83
N TRP A 82 0.51 -1.76 -1.60
CA TRP A 82 0.88 -3.11 -1.20
C TRP A 82 0.34 -4.17 -2.16
N TYR A 83 -0.95 -4.12 -2.49
CA TYR A 83 -1.60 -5.05 -3.40
C TYR A 83 -0.95 -5.02 -4.79
N HIS A 84 -0.73 -3.84 -5.37
CA HIS A 84 -0.11 -3.69 -6.68
C HIS A 84 1.36 -4.13 -6.67
N TYR A 85 2.12 -3.83 -5.62
CA TYR A 85 3.52 -4.24 -5.51
C TYR A 85 3.68 -5.76 -5.42
N THR A 86 2.73 -6.49 -4.82
CA THR A 86 2.73 -7.96 -4.86
C THR A 86 2.55 -8.48 -6.29
N TYR A 87 1.65 -7.88 -7.07
CA TYR A 87 1.46 -8.20 -8.47
C TYR A 87 2.68 -7.86 -9.34
N MET A 88 3.27 -6.69 -9.12
CA MET A 88 4.49 -6.27 -9.82
C MET A 88 5.65 -7.22 -9.55
N ARG A 89 5.78 -7.68 -8.31
CA ARG A 89 6.79 -8.67 -7.93
C ARG A 89 6.58 -9.99 -8.66
N ASP A 90 5.34 -10.49 -8.70
CA ASP A 90 5.03 -11.75 -9.35
C ASP A 90 5.24 -11.66 -10.87
N HIS A 91 4.89 -10.53 -11.48
CA HIS A 91 5.18 -10.25 -12.89
C HIS A 91 6.68 -10.25 -13.18
N TRP A 92 7.47 -9.54 -12.34
CA TRP A 92 8.93 -9.52 -12.45
C TRP A 92 9.52 -10.92 -12.29
N ALA A 93 9.15 -11.66 -11.25
CA ALA A 93 9.69 -12.97 -10.96
C ALA A 93 9.39 -13.99 -12.09
N ASN A 94 8.19 -13.92 -12.66
CA ASN A 94 7.81 -14.79 -13.79
C ASN A 94 8.60 -14.47 -15.06
N SER A 95 8.80 -13.20 -15.38
CA SER A 95 9.60 -12.79 -16.55
C SER A 95 11.09 -13.10 -16.36
N TYR A 96 11.61 -12.91 -15.15
CA TYR A 96 12.99 -13.22 -14.80
C TYR A 96 13.28 -14.73 -14.86
N ALA A 97 12.34 -15.57 -14.41
CA ALA A 97 12.48 -17.03 -14.45
C ALA A 97 12.32 -17.59 -15.89
N ALA A 98 11.47 -16.96 -16.72
CA ALA A 98 11.22 -17.42 -18.09
C ALA A 98 12.39 -17.17 -19.05
N ASP A 99 13.15 -16.10 -18.82
CA ASP A 99 14.28 -15.74 -19.68
C ASP A 99 15.53 -16.61 -19.42
N GLY A 100 15.69 -17.19 -18.23
CA GLY A 100 16.76 -18.14 -17.88
C GLY A 100 18.19 -17.65 -18.10
N SER A 101 18.34 -16.42 -18.57
CA SER A 101 19.58 -15.98 -19.19
C SER A 101 20.47 -15.15 -18.29
N HIS A 102 19.94 -14.30 -17.41
CA HIS A 102 20.83 -13.51 -16.52
C HIS A 102 20.09 -12.85 -15.35
N PRO A 103 20.72 -12.76 -14.16
CA PRO A 103 20.25 -11.93 -13.07
C PRO A 103 20.08 -10.47 -13.52
N GLY A 104 18.88 -9.94 -13.43
CA GLY A 104 18.60 -8.53 -13.68
C GLY A 104 17.85 -8.21 -14.99
N VAL A 105 17.46 -9.20 -15.78
CA VAL A 105 16.69 -9.00 -17.01
C VAL A 105 15.27 -9.52 -16.85
N GLY A 106 14.48 -8.86 -16.02
CA GLY A 106 13.05 -9.09 -15.95
C GLY A 106 12.28 -8.01 -16.73
N ASP A 107 11.05 -8.32 -17.15
CA ASP A 107 10.20 -7.33 -17.79
C ASP A 107 9.65 -6.33 -16.76
N SER A 108 9.77 -5.04 -17.06
CA SER A 108 9.33 -3.99 -16.14
C SER A 108 7.80 -3.94 -16.06
N PRO A 109 7.19 -4.02 -14.86
CA PRO A 109 5.73 -3.99 -14.68
C PRO A 109 5.16 -2.57 -14.86
N LEU A 110 5.47 -1.93 -15.97
CA LEU A 110 5.19 -0.52 -16.22
C LEU A 110 3.68 -0.22 -16.18
N VAL A 111 2.88 -1.05 -16.84
CA VAL A 111 1.42 -0.90 -16.89
C VAL A 111 0.80 -1.01 -15.50
N LEU A 112 1.23 -1.99 -14.70
CA LEU A 112 0.75 -2.17 -13.33
C LEU A 112 1.11 -0.99 -12.44
N ARG A 113 2.26 -0.36 -12.67
CA ARG A 113 2.69 0.84 -11.96
C ARG A 113 1.81 2.04 -12.28
N TYR A 114 1.43 2.24 -13.55
CA TYR A 114 0.51 3.31 -13.92
C TYR A 114 -0.90 3.09 -13.38
N ILE A 115 -1.38 1.85 -13.32
CA ILE A 115 -2.67 1.53 -12.70
C ILE A 115 -2.65 1.87 -11.20
N ASP A 116 -1.57 1.52 -10.51
CA ASP A 116 -1.39 1.89 -9.10
C ASP A 116 -1.43 3.42 -8.91
N TRP A 117 -0.66 4.15 -9.69
CA TRP A 117 -0.59 5.62 -9.59
C TRP A 117 -1.91 6.32 -9.90
N LEU A 118 -2.67 5.80 -10.85
CA LEU A 118 -4.00 6.35 -11.17
C LEU A 118 -4.96 6.31 -9.96
N ILE A 119 -4.74 5.39 -9.03
CA ILE A 119 -5.52 5.26 -7.80
C ILE A 119 -4.83 5.98 -6.64
N THR A 120 -3.54 5.75 -6.44
CA THR A 120 -2.83 6.19 -5.25
C THR A 120 -2.51 7.68 -5.27
N VAL A 121 -2.22 8.28 -6.44
CA VAL A 121 -1.86 9.70 -6.52
C VAL A 121 -3.04 10.62 -6.21
N PRO A 122 -4.26 10.43 -6.73
CA PRO A 122 -5.43 11.20 -6.29
C PRO A 122 -5.74 11.03 -4.79
N LEU A 123 -5.54 9.85 -4.23
CA LEU A 123 -5.68 9.62 -2.79
C LEU A 123 -4.64 10.40 -1.98
N GLN A 124 -3.39 10.44 -2.41
CA GLN A 124 -2.32 11.24 -1.78
C GLN A 124 -2.62 12.74 -1.84
N VAL A 125 -3.15 13.24 -2.96
CA VAL A 125 -3.60 14.64 -3.07
C VAL A 125 -4.72 14.92 -2.07
N SER A 126 -5.67 13.99 -1.93
CA SER A 126 -6.75 14.10 -0.95
C SER A 126 -6.24 14.08 0.48
N GLU A 127 -5.26 13.24 0.80
CA GLU A 127 -4.60 13.20 2.11
C GLU A 127 -3.89 14.51 2.41
N PHE A 128 -3.13 15.03 1.46
CA PHE A 128 -2.45 16.33 1.60
C PHE A 128 -3.46 17.46 1.91
N TYR A 129 -4.60 17.49 1.21
CA TYR A 129 -5.66 18.45 1.52
C TYR A 129 -6.22 18.28 2.93
N LEU A 130 -6.45 17.05 3.39
CA LEU A 130 -6.95 16.78 4.74
C LEU A 130 -5.99 17.25 5.83
N ILE A 131 -4.67 17.10 5.60
CA ILE A 131 -3.63 17.61 6.50
C ILE A 131 -3.71 19.14 6.57
N LEU A 132 -3.77 19.82 5.42
CA LEU A 132 -3.89 21.27 5.36
C LEU A 132 -5.18 21.77 6.01
N ALA A 133 -6.28 21.05 5.85
CA ALA A 133 -7.56 21.36 6.50
C ALA A 133 -7.48 21.24 8.02
N ALA A 134 -6.80 20.21 8.53
CA ALA A 134 -6.64 19.99 9.96
C ALA A 134 -5.81 21.08 10.67
N ILE A 135 -4.92 21.76 9.94
CA ILE A 135 -4.13 22.89 10.44
C ILE A 135 -4.71 24.28 10.04
N GLY A 136 -5.86 24.30 9.37
CA GLY A 136 -6.60 25.54 9.06
C GLY A 136 -6.08 26.34 7.87
N VAL A 137 -5.24 25.76 7.00
CA VAL A 137 -4.67 26.44 5.81
C VAL A 137 -5.16 25.83 4.48
N ALA A 138 -6.24 25.04 4.50
CA ALA A 138 -6.78 24.41 3.32
C ALA A 138 -7.38 25.42 2.35
N SER A 139 -7.11 25.25 1.04
CA SER A 139 -7.75 25.97 -0.05
C SER A 139 -8.43 24.98 -0.99
N ALA A 140 -9.76 25.12 -1.13
CA ALA A 140 -10.52 24.28 -2.06
C ALA A 140 -10.07 24.47 -3.52
N ALA A 141 -9.66 25.66 -3.91
CA ALA A 141 -9.14 25.93 -5.25
C ALA A 141 -7.82 25.19 -5.50
N LEU A 142 -6.93 25.16 -4.50
CA LEU A 142 -5.68 24.40 -4.59
C LEU A 142 -5.95 22.90 -4.68
N PHE A 143 -6.88 22.38 -3.87
CA PHE A 143 -7.27 20.97 -3.91
C PHE A 143 -7.73 20.57 -5.32
N TRP A 144 -8.69 21.27 -5.89
CA TRP A 144 -9.24 20.90 -7.20
C TRP A 144 -8.23 21.01 -8.35
N ARG A 145 -7.30 21.96 -8.26
CA ARG A 145 -6.20 22.09 -9.24
C ARG A 145 -5.24 20.89 -9.15
N LEU A 146 -4.82 20.51 -7.94
CA LEU A 146 -3.92 19.37 -7.73
C LEU A 146 -4.62 18.06 -8.06
N PHE A 147 -5.86 17.89 -7.61
CA PHE A 147 -6.64 16.68 -7.87
C PHE A 147 -6.88 16.48 -9.38
N GLY A 148 -7.29 17.52 -10.07
CA GLY A 148 -7.48 17.47 -11.53
C GLY A 148 -6.18 17.24 -12.32
N ALA A 149 -5.03 17.69 -11.80
CA ALA A 149 -3.73 17.42 -12.40
C ALA A 149 -3.18 16.01 -12.10
N SER A 150 -3.80 15.29 -11.16
CA SER A 150 -3.37 13.94 -10.72
C SER A 150 -4.11 12.81 -11.43
N ILE A 151 -5.09 13.13 -12.26
CA ILE A 151 -5.86 12.20 -13.09
C ILE A 151 -5.44 12.33 -14.56
#